data_e3ecfb18ab801795b6b037f0f8e7675f
#
_entry.id   e3ecfb18ab801795b6b037f0f8e7675f
#
_cell.length_a   1.000
_cell.length_b   1.000
_cell.length_c   1.000
_cell.angle_alpha   90.00
_cell.angle_beta   90.00
_cell.angle_gamma   90.00
#
_symmetry.space_group_name_H-M   'P 1'
#
loop_
_entity.id
_entity.type
_entity.pdbx_description
1 polymer ?
#
loop_
_entity_poly.entity_id
_entity_poly.type
_entity_poly.pdbx_seq_one_letter_code
_entity_poly.pdbx_strand_id
1 'polypeptide(L)' 'MNILVTGANGMLGNTIQGVVKNSNDHYIFTDVCDGYQKLDITDLDDIRKIVKEHNIKCIIN' A
#
# COMPACT_ATOMS: atom_id res chain seq x y z
N MET A 1 -2.69 11.92 5.55
CA MET A 1 -1.57 11.04 5.93
C MET A 1 -1.25 10.08 4.79
N ASN A 2 -0.08 9.52 4.82
CA ASN A 2 0.31 8.51 3.83
C ASN A 2 0.00 7.12 4.38
N ILE A 3 -0.73 6.34 3.60
CA ILE A 3 -1.25 5.03 4.01
C ILE A 3 -0.71 3.98 3.03
N LEU A 4 -0.05 2.97 3.56
CA LEU A 4 0.45 1.84 2.77
C LEU A 4 -0.61 0.74 2.74
N VAL A 5 -0.98 0.29 1.54
CA VAL A 5 -1.89 -0.84 1.35
C VAL A 5 -1.09 -1.99 0.75
N THR A 6 -1.00 -3.10 1.47
CA THR A 6 -0.34 -4.31 0.98
C THR A 6 -1.38 -5.26 0.37
N GLY A 7 -0.95 -6.12 -0.55
CA GLY A 7 -1.86 -7.04 -1.21
C GLY A 7 -2.95 -6.31 -2.01
N ALA A 8 -2.60 -5.21 -2.67
CA ALA A 8 -3.57 -4.31 -3.29
C ALA A 8 -4.40 -4.96 -4.41
N ASN A 9 -3.90 -6.04 -5.00
CA ASN A 9 -4.64 -6.78 -6.03
C ASN A 9 -5.63 -7.80 -5.45
N GLY A 10 -5.68 -7.95 -4.13
CA GLY A 10 -6.63 -8.81 -3.45
C GLY A 10 -8.01 -8.16 -3.34
N MET A 11 -8.98 -8.91 -2.80
CA MET A 11 -10.37 -8.43 -2.67
C MET A 11 -10.46 -7.15 -1.83
N LEU A 12 -9.81 -7.13 -0.68
CA LEU A 12 -9.85 -5.96 0.20
C LEU A 12 -9.18 -4.76 -0.45
N GLY A 13 -8.01 -4.97 -1.06
CA GLY A 13 -7.29 -3.89 -1.74
C GLY A 13 -8.09 -3.28 -2.89
N ASN A 14 -8.74 -4.10 -3.70
CA ASN A 14 -9.59 -3.62 -4.79
C ASN A 14 -10.80 -2.82 -4.27
N THR A 15 -11.40 -3.26 -3.17
CA THR A 15 -12.50 -2.52 -2.53
C THR A 15 -12.01 -1.16 -2.03
N ILE A 16 -10.87 -1.12 -1.38
CA ILE A 16 -10.28 0.13 -0.87
C ILE A 16 -10.00 1.09 -2.02
N GLN A 17 -9.43 0.60 -3.13
CA GLN A 17 -9.18 1.45 -4.30
C GLN A 17 -10.44 2.13 -4.81
N GLY A 18 -11.58 1.45 -4.71
CA GLY A 18 -12.86 2.01 -5.11
C GLY A 18 -13.37 3.11 -4.20
N VAL A 19 -13.11 3.02 -2.90
CA VAL A 19 -13.67 3.95 -1.91
C VAL A 19 -12.76 5.13 -1.58
N VAL A 20 -11.47 5.08 -1.88
CA VAL A 20 -10.54 6.15 -1.49
C VAL A 20 -10.48 7.31 -2.46
N LYS A 21 -11.22 7.28 -3.57
CA LYS A 21 -11.15 8.31 -4.62
C LYS A 21 -11.45 9.71 -4.12
N ASN A 22 -12.24 9.84 -3.07
CA ASN A 22 -12.61 11.12 -2.48
C ASN A 22 -11.88 11.40 -1.16
N SER A 23 -10.90 10.59 -0.82
CA SER A 23 -10.13 10.78 0.42
C SER A 23 -9.07 11.86 0.23
N ASN A 24 -8.79 12.61 1.30
CA ASN A 24 -7.68 13.55 1.34
C ASN A 24 -6.35 12.88 1.69
N ASP A 25 -6.37 11.60 2.07
CA ASP A 25 -5.17 10.86 2.39
C ASP A 25 -4.52 10.32 1.11
N HIS A 26 -3.21 10.14 1.16
CA HIS A 26 -2.44 9.56 0.07
C HIS A 26 -2.26 8.07 0.31
N TYR A 27 -2.78 7.25 -0.60
CA TYR A 27 -2.70 5.78 -0.51
C TYR A 27 -1.64 5.27 -1.46
N ILE A 28 -0.76 4.41 -0.97
CA ILE A 28 0.27 3.75 -1.76
C ILE A 28 -0.10 2.28 -1.86
N PHE A 29 -0.52 1.86 -3.03
CA PHE A 29 -0.97 0.49 -3.29
C PHE A 29 0.21 -0.36 -3.73
N THR A 30 0.46 -1.44 -3.01
CA THR A 30 1.58 -2.35 -3.27
C THR A 30 1.11 -3.80 -3.41
N ASP A 31 1.79 -4.54 -4.26
CA ASP A 31 1.59 -5.98 -4.40
C ASP A 31 2.82 -6.58 -5.07
N VAL A 32 2.88 -7.91 -5.13
CA VAL A 32 3.96 -8.61 -5.85
C VAL A 32 3.69 -8.72 -7.34
N CYS A 33 2.45 -8.47 -7.78
CA CYS A 33 2.08 -8.58 -9.19
C CYS A 33 2.32 -7.27 -9.96
N ASP A 34 2.31 -7.37 -11.30
CA ASP A 34 2.49 -6.21 -12.15
C ASP A 34 1.33 -5.22 -12.03
N GLY A 35 1.62 -3.95 -12.28
CA GLY A 35 0.62 -2.89 -12.19
C GLY A 35 0.56 -2.19 -10.85
N TYR A 36 1.29 -2.66 -9.86
CA TYR A 36 1.40 -2.07 -8.53
C TYR A 36 2.86 -1.81 -8.19
N GLN A 37 3.09 -0.94 -7.21
CA GLN A 37 4.43 -0.83 -6.66
C GLN A 37 4.80 -2.16 -6.00
N LYS A 38 5.96 -2.70 -6.36
CA LYS A 38 6.39 -4.01 -5.87
C LYS A 38 6.72 -3.95 -4.39
N LEU A 39 6.10 -4.86 -3.63
CA LEU A 39 6.42 -5.06 -2.22
C LEU A 39 6.10 -6.50 -1.85
N ASP A 40 7.10 -7.21 -1.36
CA ASP A 40 6.92 -8.52 -0.76
C ASP A 40 6.83 -8.34 0.76
N ILE A 41 5.68 -8.65 1.34
CA ILE A 41 5.44 -8.48 2.78
C ILE A 41 6.28 -9.41 3.65
N THR A 42 6.92 -10.41 3.05
CA THR A 42 7.85 -11.28 3.77
C THR A 42 9.26 -10.68 3.85
N ASP A 43 9.51 -9.59 3.13
CA ASP A 43 10.79 -8.88 3.14
C ASP A 43 10.70 -7.66 4.05
N LEU A 44 11.19 -7.81 5.28
CA LEU A 44 11.13 -6.73 6.28
C LEU A 44 11.93 -5.49 5.88
N ASP A 45 13.03 -5.68 5.14
CA ASP A 45 13.84 -4.54 4.71
C ASP A 45 13.10 -3.70 3.67
N ASP A 46 12.37 -4.34 2.76
CA ASP A 46 11.53 -3.65 1.78
C ASP A 46 10.41 -2.87 2.46
N ILE A 47 9.77 -3.46 3.45
CA ILE A 47 8.71 -2.77 4.21
C ILE A 47 9.27 -1.54 4.90
N ARG A 48 10.40 -1.67 5.59
CA ARG A 48 11.06 -0.55 6.29
C ARG A 48 11.45 0.56 5.33
N LYS A 49 11.95 0.20 4.17
CA LYS A 49 12.36 1.14 3.13
C LYS A 49 11.16 1.96 2.65
N ILE A 50 10.06 1.31 2.33
CA ILE A 50 8.85 2.00 1.85
C ILE A 50 8.26 2.89 2.94
N VAL A 51 8.17 2.39 4.16
CA VAL A 51 7.65 3.18 5.29
C VAL A 51 8.46 4.46 5.49
N LYS A 52 9.78 4.36 5.37
CA LYS A 52 10.66 5.51 5.52
C LYS A 52 10.58 6.47 4.33
N GLU A 53 10.65 5.95 3.11
CA GLU A 53 10.66 6.76 1.88
C GLU A 53 9.36 7.56 1.71
N HIS A 54 8.23 6.96 2.05
CA HIS A 54 6.91 7.56 1.84
C HIS A 54 6.32 8.16 3.11
N ASN A 55 7.07 8.16 4.21
CA ASN A 55 6.58 8.69 5.49
C ASN A 55 5.23 8.09 5.89
N ILE A 56 5.14 6.77 5.83
CA ILE A 56 3.91 6.03 6.09
C ILE A 56 3.48 6.17 7.55
N LYS A 57 2.20 6.45 7.78
CA LYS A 57 1.62 6.60 9.12
C LYS A 57 0.63 5.48 9.46
N CYS A 58 0.15 4.75 8.44
CA CYS A 58 -0.81 3.66 8.63
C CYS A 58 -0.54 2.58 7.59
N ILE A 59 -0.70 1.32 7.97
CA ILE A 59 -0.56 0.18 7.06
C ILE A 59 -1.85 -0.62 7.10
N ILE A 60 -2.41 -0.85 5.92
CA ILE A 60 -3.57 -1.74 5.74
C ILE A 60 -3.08 -3.01 5.06
N ASN A 61 -3.25 -4.10 5.75
CA ASN A 61 -2.79 -5.41 5.27
C ASN A 61 -3.96 -6.31 4.91
#